data_af94c1295918be7230c4222038bf0560
#
_entry.id   af94c1295918be7230c4222038bf0560
#
_cell.length_a   1.000
_cell.length_b   1.000
_cell.length_c   1.000
_cell.angle_alpha   90.00
_cell.angle_beta   90.00
_cell.angle_gamma   90.00
#
_symmetry.space_group_name_H-M   'P 1'
#
loop_
_entity.id
_entity.type
_entity.pdbx_description
1 polymer ?
#
loop_
_entity_poly.entity_id
_entity_poly.type
_entity_poly.pdbx_seq_one_letter_code
_entity_poly.pdbx_strand_id
1 'polypeptide(L)'
;SARMQGRVGPPLLQPLYDVRKLFAKDNVAVNGTIGTYVVCALIFTFLAGGIFFSGGNFLLCVFVITLAELMFVMAAYASRSPFSEAGAHRENLQIMAYEPMVLLLAVGFFQATGSFDIAILPFLDSPIIFSLWGVFLGMLFILTIKLRKSPFDLSYSHHAHQDW
;
A
#
# COMPACT_ATOMS: atom_id res chain seq x y z
N SER A 1 3.34 -22.70 -12.32
CA SER A 1 3.80 -22.55 -13.72
C SER A 1 5.08 -23.34 -14.02
N ALA A 2 6.08 -23.43 -13.11
CA ALA A 2 7.33 -24.17 -13.35
C ALA A 2 7.10 -25.65 -13.73
N ARG A 3 6.21 -26.36 -13.02
CA ARG A 3 5.85 -27.75 -13.33
C ARG A 3 5.20 -27.91 -14.70
N MET A 4 4.39 -26.95 -15.15
CA MET A 4 3.78 -26.95 -16.48
C MET A 4 4.82 -26.76 -17.60
N GLN A 5 5.98 -26.15 -17.28
CA GLN A 5 7.10 -25.91 -18.19
C GLN A 5 8.17 -27.00 -18.08
N GLY A 6 7.95 -28.08 -17.31
CA GLY A 6 8.94 -29.15 -17.09
C GLY A 6 10.20 -28.72 -16.34
N ARG A 7 10.16 -27.56 -15.62
CA ARG A 7 11.29 -27.04 -14.84
C ARG A 7 11.15 -27.40 -13.36
N VAL A 8 12.28 -27.55 -12.69
CA VAL A 8 12.33 -27.71 -11.23
C VAL A 8 11.94 -26.35 -10.61
N GLY A 9 10.88 -26.32 -9.80
CA GLY A 9 10.43 -25.10 -9.12
C GLY A 9 11.44 -24.64 -8.06
N PRO A 10 11.41 -23.33 -7.69
CA PRO A 10 12.25 -22.83 -6.62
C PRO A 10 11.91 -23.52 -5.28
N PRO A 11 12.88 -23.64 -4.33
CA PRO A 11 12.63 -24.20 -3.02
C PRO A 11 11.60 -23.35 -2.25
N LEU A 12 10.87 -23.95 -1.31
CA LEU A 12 9.84 -23.27 -0.51
C LEU A 12 10.38 -22.06 0.29
N LEU A 13 11.66 -22.10 0.66
CA LEU A 13 12.34 -21.02 1.41
C LEU A 13 12.96 -19.95 0.50
N GLN A 14 12.72 -19.99 -0.82
CA GLN A 14 13.27 -19.00 -1.75
C GLN A 14 13.01 -17.54 -1.35
N PRO A 15 11.80 -17.15 -0.90
CA PRO A 15 11.56 -15.78 -0.48
C PRO A 15 12.48 -15.33 0.66
N LEU A 16 12.81 -16.24 1.57
CA LEU A 16 13.69 -15.96 2.71
C LEU A 16 15.15 -15.76 2.26
N TYR A 17 15.60 -16.58 1.30
CA TYR A 17 16.92 -16.40 0.69
C TYR A 17 17.02 -15.10 -0.10
N ASP A 18 15.97 -14.70 -0.80
CA ASP A 18 15.92 -13.44 -1.56
C ASP A 18 15.97 -12.23 -0.61
N VAL A 19 15.22 -12.25 0.49
CA VAL A 19 15.29 -11.21 1.54
C VAL A 19 16.71 -11.13 2.13
N ARG A 20 17.31 -12.27 2.50
CA ARG A 20 18.69 -12.30 3.02
C ARG A 20 19.70 -11.73 2.02
N LYS A 21 19.54 -12.06 0.73
CA LYS A 21 20.38 -11.52 -0.34
C LYS A 21 20.23 -10.01 -0.49
N LEU A 22 19.02 -9.48 -0.35
CA LEU A 22 18.76 -8.04 -0.38
C LEU A 22 19.43 -7.31 0.79
N PHE A 23 19.40 -7.88 1.99
CA PHE A 23 20.12 -7.31 3.14
C PHE A 23 21.65 -7.34 3.02
N ALA A 24 22.18 -8.28 2.23
CA ALA A 24 23.63 -8.39 1.98
C ALA A 24 24.13 -7.47 0.85
N LYS A 25 23.24 -6.76 0.15
CA LYS A 25 23.63 -5.80 -0.89
C LYS A 25 24.14 -4.51 -0.28
N ASP A 26 25.21 -3.96 -0.88
CA ASP A 26 25.72 -2.65 -0.52
C ASP A 26 24.71 -1.55 -0.82
N ASN A 27 24.61 -0.61 0.11
CA ASN A 27 23.70 0.51 0.00
C ASN A 27 24.29 1.61 -0.89
N VAL A 28 23.94 1.62 -2.17
CA VAL A 28 24.33 2.67 -3.13
C VAL A 28 23.22 3.72 -3.16
N ALA A 29 23.22 4.63 -2.19
CA ALA A 29 22.31 5.76 -2.20
C ALA A 29 22.89 6.91 -3.06
N VAL A 30 22.20 7.23 -4.16
CA VAL A 30 22.55 8.39 -5.02
C VAL A 30 22.37 9.70 -4.25
N ASN A 31 21.43 9.75 -3.28
CA ASN A 31 21.16 10.93 -2.46
C ASN A 31 20.79 10.47 -1.04
N GLY A 32 21.42 11.07 -0.03
CA GLY A 32 21.18 10.73 1.38
C GLY A 32 19.74 10.96 1.86
N THR A 33 19.01 11.86 1.20
CA THR A 33 17.60 12.16 1.52
C THR A 33 16.64 11.03 1.18
N ILE A 34 16.95 10.17 0.20
CA ILE A 34 16.12 9.02 -0.17
C ILE A 34 15.93 8.08 1.02
N GLY A 35 17.04 7.74 1.69
CA GLY A 35 17.01 6.87 2.87
C GLY A 35 16.12 7.42 3.99
N THR A 36 16.17 8.73 4.22
CA THR A 36 15.33 9.39 5.24
C THR A 36 13.84 9.24 4.92
N TYR A 37 13.42 9.49 3.68
CA TYR A 37 12.01 9.33 3.29
C TYR A 37 11.53 7.88 3.39
N VAL A 38 12.35 6.91 2.99
CA VAL A 38 12.02 5.49 3.09
C VAL A 38 11.89 5.05 4.55
N VAL A 39 12.79 5.50 5.44
CA VAL A 39 12.70 5.20 6.87
C VAL A 39 11.46 5.84 7.48
N CYS A 40 11.13 7.09 7.14
CA CYS A 40 9.90 7.74 7.58
C CYS A 40 8.64 6.97 7.13
N ALA A 41 8.59 6.56 5.85
CA ALA A 41 7.49 5.75 5.33
C ALA A 41 7.32 4.44 6.12
N LEU A 42 8.42 3.77 6.44
CA LEU A 42 8.42 2.55 7.23
C LEU A 42 7.90 2.79 8.66
N ILE A 43 8.37 3.85 9.33
CA ILE A 43 7.90 4.23 10.68
C ILE A 43 6.39 4.50 10.66
N PHE A 44 5.88 5.29 9.72
CA PHE A 44 4.44 5.58 9.61
C PHE A 44 3.62 4.32 9.32
N THR A 45 4.13 3.40 8.50
CA THR A 45 3.46 2.12 8.23
C THR A 45 3.35 1.28 9.51
N PHE A 46 4.41 1.16 10.30
CA PHE A 46 4.37 0.46 11.59
C PHE A 46 3.44 1.14 12.59
N LEU A 47 3.45 2.48 12.63
CA LEU A 47 2.58 3.26 13.50
C LEU A 47 1.11 3.04 13.13
N ALA A 48 0.76 3.06 11.84
CA ALA A 48 -0.60 2.78 11.37
C ALA A 48 -1.05 1.36 11.76
N GLY A 49 -0.19 0.36 11.56
CA GLY A 49 -0.45 -1.00 12.01
C GLY A 49 -0.66 -1.09 13.53
N GLY A 50 0.16 -0.39 14.32
CA GLY A 50 0.00 -0.30 15.76
C GLY A 50 -1.34 0.28 16.18
N ILE A 51 -1.76 1.40 15.57
CA ILE A 51 -3.07 2.02 15.83
C ILE A 51 -4.20 1.06 15.47
N PHE A 52 -4.12 0.40 14.32
CA PHE A 52 -5.14 -0.55 13.87
C PHE A 52 -5.30 -1.72 14.83
N PHE A 53 -4.22 -2.39 15.19
CA PHE A 53 -4.26 -3.58 16.08
C PHE A 53 -4.52 -3.24 17.55
N SER A 54 -4.26 -2.00 17.98
CA SER A 54 -4.63 -1.54 19.33
C SER A 54 -6.13 -1.22 19.46
N GLY A 55 -6.90 -1.30 18.36
CA GLY A 55 -8.31 -0.90 18.36
C GLY A 55 -8.53 0.61 18.36
N GLY A 56 -7.52 1.38 17.96
CA GLY A 56 -7.56 2.83 17.93
C GLY A 56 -8.47 3.41 16.86
N ASN A 57 -8.36 4.70 16.63
CA ASN A 57 -9.20 5.46 15.71
C ASN A 57 -8.92 5.07 14.25
N PHE A 58 -9.95 4.56 13.55
CA PHE A 58 -9.86 4.11 12.17
C PHE A 58 -9.52 5.24 11.20
N LEU A 59 -10.11 6.42 11.38
CA LEU A 59 -9.82 7.59 10.54
C LEU A 59 -8.35 8.02 10.66
N LEU A 60 -7.82 8.03 11.89
CA LEU A 60 -6.40 8.32 12.12
C LEU A 60 -5.50 7.29 11.44
N CYS A 61 -5.86 6.00 11.51
CA CYS A 61 -5.12 4.93 10.83
C CYS A 61 -5.05 5.17 9.31
N VAL A 62 -6.17 5.55 8.69
CA VAL A 62 -6.24 5.88 7.26
C VAL A 62 -5.28 7.02 6.93
N PHE A 63 -5.32 8.13 7.65
CA PHE A 63 -4.42 9.26 7.40
C PHE A 63 -2.94 8.93 7.59
N VAL A 64 -2.60 8.10 8.56
CA VAL A 64 -1.20 7.69 8.78
C VAL A 64 -0.71 6.78 7.65
N ILE A 65 -1.57 5.91 7.10
CA ILE A 65 -1.22 5.08 5.93
C ILE A 65 -1.01 5.95 4.69
N THR A 66 -1.90 6.90 4.40
CA THR A 66 -1.73 7.80 3.24
C THR A 66 -0.47 8.66 3.38
N LEU A 67 -0.14 9.10 4.60
CA LEU A 67 1.12 9.79 4.85
C LEU A 67 2.34 8.92 4.57
N ALA A 68 2.31 7.63 4.94
CA ALA A 68 3.38 6.69 4.64
C ALA A 68 3.56 6.51 3.12
N GLU A 69 2.46 6.40 2.36
CA GLU A 69 2.48 6.30 0.90
C GLU A 69 3.06 7.58 0.26
N LEU A 70 2.67 8.77 0.74
CA LEU A 70 3.23 10.04 0.27
C LEU A 70 4.74 10.15 0.55
N MET A 71 5.22 9.73 1.72
CA MET A 71 6.65 9.69 2.01
C MET A 71 7.41 8.77 1.05
N PHE A 72 6.80 7.65 0.67
CA PHE A 72 7.39 6.75 -0.32
C PHE A 72 7.47 7.39 -1.73
N VAL A 73 6.44 8.13 -2.14
CA VAL A 73 6.46 8.90 -3.39
C VAL A 73 7.52 10.00 -3.34
N MET A 74 7.70 10.69 -2.21
CA MET A 74 8.75 11.68 -2.03
C MET A 74 10.16 11.09 -2.15
N ALA A 75 10.36 9.84 -1.71
CA ALA A 75 11.61 9.13 -1.91
C ALA A 75 11.92 8.94 -3.41
N ALA A 76 10.91 8.64 -4.22
CA ALA A 76 11.06 8.49 -5.67
C ALA A 76 11.41 9.83 -6.34
N TYR A 77 10.80 10.94 -5.94
CA TYR A 77 11.18 12.28 -6.43
C TYR A 77 12.61 12.67 -6.03
N ALA A 78 13.04 12.30 -4.83
CA ALA A 78 14.38 12.60 -4.34
C ALA A 78 15.51 11.90 -5.13
N SER A 79 15.19 10.87 -5.92
CA SER A 79 16.16 10.15 -6.77
C SER A 79 16.69 10.98 -7.95
N ARG A 80 15.99 12.06 -8.33
CA ARG A 80 16.32 12.97 -9.44
C ARG A 80 16.52 12.26 -10.80
N SER A 81 15.90 11.10 -10.98
CA SER A 81 15.88 10.39 -12.25
C SER A 81 14.59 10.71 -12.98
N PRO A 82 14.62 11.11 -14.28
CA PRO A 82 13.40 11.39 -15.04
C PRO A 82 12.42 10.21 -15.08
N PHE A 83 12.94 8.99 -15.13
CA PHE A 83 12.14 7.78 -15.11
C PHE A 83 11.45 7.56 -13.75
N SER A 84 12.17 7.77 -12.65
CA SER A 84 11.62 7.67 -11.30
C SER A 84 10.59 8.77 -11.03
N GLU A 85 10.82 9.96 -11.56
CA GLU A 85 9.88 11.09 -11.45
C GLU A 85 8.56 10.79 -12.19
N ALA A 86 8.63 10.25 -13.40
CA ALA A 86 7.44 9.81 -14.14
C ALA A 86 6.67 8.72 -13.39
N GLY A 87 7.36 7.74 -12.78
CA GLY A 87 6.75 6.72 -11.94
C GLY A 87 6.10 7.31 -10.70
N ALA A 88 6.75 8.27 -10.04
CA ALA A 88 6.22 8.97 -8.87
C ALA A 88 4.97 9.79 -9.19
N HIS A 89 4.91 10.47 -10.34
CA HIS A 89 3.71 11.17 -10.80
C HIS A 89 2.54 10.22 -11.00
N ARG A 90 2.75 9.07 -11.62
CA ARG A 90 1.71 8.05 -11.83
C ARG A 90 1.20 7.49 -10.50
N GLU A 91 2.09 7.18 -9.58
CA GLU A 91 1.73 6.71 -8.24
C GLU A 91 0.91 7.76 -7.48
N ASN A 92 1.33 9.03 -7.53
CA ASN A 92 0.60 10.11 -6.88
C ASN A 92 -0.81 10.29 -7.45
N LEU A 93 -0.98 10.20 -8.78
CA LEU A 93 -2.31 10.23 -9.41
C LEU A 93 -3.19 9.06 -8.95
N GLN A 94 -2.62 7.86 -8.79
CA GLN A 94 -3.36 6.71 -8.27
C GLN A 94 -3.79 6.93 -6.82
N ILE A 95 -2.92 7.45 -5.96
CA ILE A 95 -3.25 7.80 -4.56
C ILE A 95 -4.41 8.78 -4.53
N MET A 96 -4.33 9.88 -5.29
CA MET A 96 -5.41 10.87 -5.37
C MET A 96 -6.74 10.31 -5.91
N ALA A 97 -6.68 9.30 -6.77
CA ALA A 97 -7.87 8.68 -7.34
C ALA A 97 -8.62 7.78 -6.33
N TYR A 98 -7.92 7.03 -5.49
CA TYR A 98 -8.58 6.11 -4.56
C TYR A 98 -8.77 6.67 -3.13
N GLU A 99 -8.06 7.71 -2.74
CA GLU A 99 -8.15 8.31 -1.40
C GLU A 99 -9.57 8.74 -1.01
N PRO A 100 -10.37 9.38 -1.89
CA PRO A 100 -11.75 9.74 -1.56
C PRO A 100 -12.62 8.53 -1.20
N MET A 101 -12.39 7.38 -1.84
CA MET A 101 -13.13 6.16 -1.54
C MET A 101 -12.74 5.57 -0.18
N VAL A 102 -11.45 5.65 0.19
CA VAL A 102 -10.96 5.22 1.51
C VAL A 102 -11.53 6.11 2.61
N LEU A 103 -11.64 7.43 2.37
CA LEU A 103 -12.32 8.35 3.28
C LEU A 103 -13.82 8.04 3.40
N LEU A 104 -14.48 7.71 2.28
CA LEU A 104 -15.88 7.29 2.29
C LEU A 104 -16.08 6.01 3.12
N LEU A 105 -15.12 5.08 3.07
CA LEU A 105 -15.13 3.90 3.94
C LEU A 105 -15.09 4.31 5.43
N ALA A 106 -14.23 5.26 5.80
CA ALA A 106 -14.12 5.73 7.18
C ALA A 106 -15.42 6.41 7.66
N VAL A 107 -16.04 7.23 6.80
CA VAL A 107 -17.33 7.87 7.09
C VAL A 107 -18.45 6.82 7.18
N GLY A 108 -18.48 5.84 6.27
CA GLY A 108 -19.43 4.74 6.32
C GLY A 108 -19.27 3.88 7.57
N PHE A 109 -18.03 3.63 7.98
CA PHE A 109 -17.75 2.95 9.25
C PHE A 109 -18.35 3.71 10.43
N PHE A 110 -18.15 5.03 10.50
CA PHE A 110 -18.74 5.86 11.53
C PHE A 110 -20.27 5.83 11.51
N GLN A 111 -20.89 5.89 10.33
CA GLN A 111 -22.36 5.80 10.23
C GLN A 111 -22.91 4.45 10.72
N ALA A 112 -22.18 3.37 10.50
CA ALA A 112 -22.61 2.03 10.91
C ALA A 112 -22.40 1.75 12.40
N THR A 113 -21.35 2.35 13.02
CA THR A 113 -20.92 2.04 14.38
C THR A 113 -21.18 3.15 15.39
N GLY A 114 -21.36 4.39 14.91
CA GLY A 114 -21.45 5.59 15.75
C GLY A 114 -20.12 6.06 16.34
N SER A 115 -19.01 5.36 16.06
CA SER A 115 -17.66 5.70 16.54
C SER A 115 -16.63 5.43 15.46
N PHE A 116 -15.47 6.10 15.54
CA PHE A 116 -14.31 5.77 14.71
C PHE A 116 -13.41 4.71 15.34
N ASP A 117 -13.69 4.24 16.54
CA ASP A 117 -12.83 3.30 17.24
C ASP A 117 -13.04 1.87 16.73
N ILE A 118 -11.95 1.23 16.33
CA ILE A 118 -11.95 -0.15 15.81
C ILE A 118 -12.35 -1.15 16.92
N ALA A 119 -12.06 -0.81 18.19
CA ALA A 119 -12.38 -1.64 19.35
C ALA A 119 -13.87 -1.96 19.49
N ILE A 120 -14.77 -1.21 18.83
CA ILE A 120 -16.22 -1.46 18.88
C ILE A 120 -16.66 -2.63 18.00
N LEU A 121 -15.84 -3.06 17.03
CA LEU A 121 -16.17 -4.11 16.07
C LEU A 121 -16.69 -5.43 16.67
N PRO A 122 -16.07 -5.97 17.74
CA PRO A 122 -16.53 -7.22 18.34
C PRO A 122 -17.88 -7.13 19.04
N PHE A 123 -18.38 -5.93 19.32
CA PHE A 123 -19.62 -5.67 20.07
C PHE A 123 -20.81 -5.35 19.17
N LEU A 124 -20.66 -5.42 17.85
CA LEU A 124 -21.75 -5.19 16.91
C LEU A 124 -22.65 -6.44 16.78
N ASP A 125 -23.96 -6.22 16.83
CA ASP A 125 -24.98 -7.26 16.67
C ASP A 125 -25.06 -7.83 15.25
N SER A 126 -24.63 -7.04 14.24
CA SER A 126 -24.63 -7.44 12.84
C SER A 126 -23.30 -7.14 12.16
N PRO A 127 -22.83 -7.99 11.22
CA PRO A 127 -21.63 -7.72 10.46
C PRO A 127 -21.77 -6.43 9.63
N ILE A 128 -20.79 -5.52 9.74
CA ILE A 128 -20.76 -4.23 9.04
C ILE A 128 -20.86 -4.40 7.51
N ILE A 129 -20.41 -5.52 6.98
CA ILE A 129 -20.43 -5.82 5.55
C ILE A 129 -21.82 -5.74 4.94
N PHE A 130 -22.88 -6.07 5.71
CA PHE A 130 -24.26 -5.97 5.23
C PHE A 130 -24.75 -4.51 5.14
N SER A 131 -24.26 -3.64 6.02
CA SER A 131 -24.60 -2.21 5.99
C SER A 131 -23.81 -1.45 4.95
N LEU A 132 -22.58 -1.89 4.64
CA LEU A 132 -21.62 -1.19 3.77
C LEU A 132 -21.19 -2.01 2.55
N TRP A 133 -22.08 -2.88 2.03
CA TRP A 133 -21.74 -3.77 0.92
C TRP A 133 -21.24 -3.03 -0.34
N GLY A 134 -21.82 -1.87 -0.66
CA GLY A 134 -21.38 -1.04 -1.79
C GLY A 134 -19.97 -0.48 -1.61
N VAL A 135 -19.65 0.00 -0.41
CA VAL A 135 -18.31 0.47 -0.04
C VAL A 135 -17.31 -0.69 -0.05
N PHE A 136 -17.73 -1.88 0.40
CA PHE A 136 -16.92 -3.09 0.36
C PHE A 136 -16.52 -3.48 -1.07
N LEU A 137 -17.46 -3.45 -2.03
CA LEU A 137 -17.16 -3.69 -3.44
C LEU A 137 -16.18 -2.66 -4.01
N GLY A 138 -16.35 -1.38 -3.66
CA GLY A 138 -15.40 -0.33 -4.02
C GLY A 138 -14.00 -0.58 -3.44
N MET A 139 -13.92 -1.04 -2.18
CA MET A 139 -12.64 -1.39 -1.57
C MET A 139 -11.97 -2.60 -2.22
N LEU A 140 -12.73 -3.60 -2.69
CA LEU A 140 -12.16 -4.71 -3.48
C LEU A 140 -11.52 -4.20 -4.77
N PHE A 141 -12.16 -3.22 -5.43
CA PHE A 141 -11.57 -2.59 -6.61
C PHE A 141 -10.30 -1.80 -6.27
N ILE A 142 -10.31 -1.00 -5.20
CA ILE A 142 -9.13 -0.28 -4.73
C ILE A 142 -7.99 -1.24 -4.36
N LEU A 143 -8.32 -2.39 -3.78
CA LEU A 143 -7.32 -3.40 -3.44
C LEU A 143 -6.56 -3.89 -4.69
N THR A 144 -7.22 -3.98 -5.86
CA THR A 144 -6.54 -4.32 -7.11
C THR A 144 -5.52 -3.26 -7.52
N ILE A 145 -5.82 -1.97 -7.30
CA ILE A 145 -4.91 -0.85 -7.54
C ILE A 145 -3.74 -0.91 -6.56
N LYS A 146 -4.02 -1.05 -5.26
CA LYS A 146 -2.98 -1.11 -4.20
C LYS A 146 -2.06 -2.33 -4.33
N LEU A 147 -2.58 -3.47 -4.80
CA LEU A 147 -1.78 -4.66 -5.09
C LEU A 147 -1.02 -4.56 -6.42
N ARG A 148 -1.15 -3.44 -7.13
CA ARG A 148 -0.48 -3.16 -8.40
C ARG A 148 -0.68 -4.29 -9.41
N LYS A 149 -1.92 -4.77 -9.49
CA LYS A 149 -2.32 -5.75 -10.50
C LYS A 149 -2.44 -5.06 -11.86
N SER A 150 -2.02 -5.73 -12.92
CA SER A 150 -2.24 -5.26 -14.28
C SER A 150 -3.74 -4.95 -14.51
N PRO A 151 -4.11 -3.77 -15.03
CA PRO A 151 -3.32 -2.72 -15.71
C PRO A 151 -2.76 -1.61 -14.80
N PHE A 152 -2.80 -1.75 -13.47
CA PHE A 152 -2.39 -0.71 -12.50
C PHE A 152 -0.94 -0.84 -12.04
N ASP A 153 -0.12 -1.65 -12.71
CA ASP A 153 1.31 -1.86 -12.44
C ASP A 153 2.24 -0.85 -13.16
N LEU A 154 1.70 0.31 -13.53
CA LEU A 154 2.36 1.32 -14.36
C LEU A 154 3.67 1.85 -13.76
N SER A 155 3.77 1.92 -12.42
CA SER A 155 4.98 2.40 -11.74
C SER A 155 6.11 1.38 -11.70
N TYR A 156 5.81 0.08 -11.96
CA TYR A 156 6.78 -1.02 -11.99
C TYR A 156 6.92 -1.66 -13.36
N SER A 157 6.43 -1.02 -14.42
CA SER A 157 6.50 -1.56 -15.76
C SER A 157 7.95 -1.86 -16.17
N HIS A 158 8.21 -3.10 -16.55
CA HIS A 158 9.49 -3.55 -17.10
C HIS A 158 9.52 -3.46 -18.63
N HIS A 159 8.41 -3.09 -19.25
CA HIS A 159 8.24 -3.08 -20.70
C HIS A 159 7.77 -1.70 -21.15
N ALA A 160 8.56 -1.05 -22.01
CA ALA A 160 8.28 0.30 -22.51
C ALA A 160 6.89 0.44 -23.18
N HIS A 161 6.33 -0.64 -23.72
CA HIS A 161 5.00 -0.64 -24.35
C HIS A 161 3.83 -0.61 -23.34
N GLN A 162 4.08 -0.81 -22.05
CA GLN A 162 3.09 -0.69 -20.97
C GLN A 162 3.04 0.74 -20.39
N ASP A 163 3.97 1.59 -20.79
CA ASP A 163 4.13 2.96 -20.28
C ASP A 163 3.32 4.02 -21.04
N TRP A 164 2.44 3.60 -22.00
CA TRP A 164 1.61 4.47 -22.85
C TRP A 164 0.16 4.50 -22.41
#